data_fbefb9b3e48b7317b85a8eb1b1159613
#
_entry.id   fbefb9b3e48b7317b85a8eb1b1159613
#
_cell.length_a   1.000
_cell.length_b   1.000
_cell.length_c   1.000
_cell.angle_alpha   90.00
_cell.angle_beta   90.00
_cell.angle_gamma   90.00
#
_symmetry.space_group_name_H-M   'P 1'
#
loop_
_entity.id
_entity.type
_entity.pdbx_description
1 polymer ?
#
loop_
_entity_poly.entity_id
_entity_poly.type
_entity_poly.pdbx_seq_one_letter_code
_entity_poly.pdbx_strand_id
1 'polypeptide(L)'
;MDLEIVQEAKRHIEDGNLPSLQEQICELFDNAALPREPDWPFIFHKVYLHACLKGKHEIAHWLTTAMYPLMDPIQQIALRQIFSYGRLLLSKADKLAELKKQMRERGEL
;
A
#
# COMPACT_ATOMS: atom_id res chain seq x y z
N MET A 1 5.71 -17.63 -1.05
CA MET A 1 5.53 -16.98 0.27
C MET A 1 5.29 -15.46 0.13
N ASP A 2 6.17 -14.72 -0.55
CA ASP A 2 5.97 -13.26 -0.70
C ASP A 2 4.69 -12.90 -1.44
N LEU A 3 4.31 -13.67 -2.45
CA LEU A 3 3.07 -13.44 -3.19
C LEU A 3 1.84 -13.62 -2.29
N GLU A 4 1.85 -14.60 -1.42
CA GLU A 4 0.74 -14.85 -0.48
C GLU A 4 0.61 -13.69 0.51
N ILE A 5 1.73 -13.16 1.00
CA ILE A 5 1.78 -11.99 1.88
C ILE A 5 1.15 -10.79 1.17
N VAL A 6 1.54 -10.56 -0.08
CA VAL A 6 1.00 -9.46 -0.89
C VAL A 6 -0.50 -9.61 -1.10
N GLN A 7 -0.97 -10.80 -1.41
CA GLN A 7 -2.40 -11.04 -1.65
C GLN A 7 -3.23 -10.80 -0.40
N GLU A 8 -2.77 -11.24 0.75
CA GLU A 8 -3.45 -11.00 2.02
C GLU A 8 -3.47 -9.50 2.37
N ALA A 9 -2.34 -8.82 2.19
CA ALA A 9 -2.25 -7.38 2.41
C ALA A 9 -3.20 -6.60 1.49
N LYS A 10 -3.29 -6.99 0.22
CA LYS A 10 -4.22 -6.37 -0.73
C LYS A 10 -5.67 -6.51 -0.29
N ARG A 11 -6.04 -7.65 0.30
CA ARG A 11 -7.39 -7.86 0.83
C ARG A 11 -7.70 -6.88 1.95
N HIS A 12 -6.78 -6.71 2.90
CA HIS A 12 -6.95 -5.74 3.98
C HIS A 12 -7.10 -4.32 3.44
N ILE A 13 -6.34 -3.98 2.39
CA ILE A 13 -6.42 -2.66 1.74
C ILE A 13 -7.79 -2.46 1.10
N GLU A 14 -8.28 -3.42 0.36
CA GLU A 14 -9.60 -3.35 -0.29
C GLU A 14 -10.73 -3.18 0.72
N ASP A 15 -10.60 -3.83 1.87
CA ASP A 15 -11.57 -3.71 2.97
C ASP A 15 -11.41 -2.41 3.76
N GLY A 16 -10.38 -1.62 3.48
CA GLY A 16 -10.05 -0.43 4.25
C GLY A 16 -9.63 -0.74 5.69
N ASN A 17 -9.15 -1.95 5.94
CA ASN A 17 -8.85 -2.44 7.29
C ASN A 17 -7.37 -2.23 7.63
N LEU A 18 -7.01 -0.99 7.96
CA LEU A 18 -5.66 -0.64 8.35
C LEU A 18 -5.17 -1.43 9.58
N PRO A 19 -5.94 -1.60 10.66
CA PRO A 19 -5.47 -2.39 11.81
C PRO A 19 -5.05 -3.81 11.46
N SER A 20 -5.79 -4.50 10.60
CA SER A 20 -5.44 -5.85 10.17
C SER A 20 -4.17 -5.87 9.32
N LEU A 21 -3.99 -4.87 8.45
CA LEU A 21 -2.76 -4.72 7.68
C LEU A 21 -1.57 -4.47 8.60
N GLN A 22 -1.72 -3.58 9.57
CA GLN A 22 -0.67 -3.29 10.55
C GLN A 22 -0.27 -4.54 11.32
N GLU A 23 -1.23 -5.32 11.78
CA GLU A 23 -0.99 -6.56 12.49
C GLU A 23 -0.22 -7.56 11.63
N GLN A 24 -0.63 -7.74 10.38
CA GLN A 24 0.06 -8.62 9.44
C GLN A 24 1.51 -8.22 9.25
N ILE A 25 1.78 -6.95 8.97
CA ILE A 25 3.13 -6.45 8.72
C ILE A 25 4.00 -6.53 9.99
N CYS A 26 3.45 -6.17 11.16
CA CYS A 26 4.18 -6.25 12.43
C CYS A 26 4.55 -7.68 12.78
N GLU A 27 3.66 -8.64 12.55
CA GLU A 27 3.96 -10.06 12.78
C GLU A 27 5.11 -10.55 11.88
N LEU A 28 5.15 -10.08 10.63
CA LEU A 28 6.23 -10.45 9.71
C LEU A 28 7.58 -9.90 10.18
N PHE A 29 7.61 -8.68 10.71
CA PHE A 29 8.85 -8.11 11.27
C PHE A 29 9.27 -8.83 12.56
N ASP A 30 8.32 -9.16 13.42
CA ASP A 30 8.61 -9.86 14.69
C ASP A 30 9.12 -11.28 14.44
N ASN A 31 8.70 -11.92 13.36
CA ASN A 31 9.11 -13.27 12.97
C ASN A 31 10.32 -13.27 12.03
N ALA A 32 11.13 -12.19 12.05
CA ALA A 32 12.30 -12.06 11.19
C ALA A 32 13.41 -13.11 11.46
N ALA A 33 13.23 -13.97 12.47
CA ALA A 33 14.09 -15.13 12.71
C ALA A 33 13.78 -16.32 11.79
N LEU A 34 12.92 -16.15 10.81
CA LEU A 34 12.65 -17.16 9.78
C LEU A 34 13.92 -17.41 8.96
N PRO A 35 14.14 -18.66 8.46
CA PRO A 35 15.34 -18.99 7.70
C PRO A 35 15.53 -18.14 6.45
N ARG A 36 14.53 -17.41 6.03
CA ARG A 36 14.57 -16.56 4.84
C ARG A 36 13.76 -15.29 5.09
N GLU A 37 14.43 -14.14 4.98
CA GLU A 37 13.75 -12.85 5.06
C GLU A 37 12.77 -12.66 3.90
N PRO A 38 11.57 -12.08 4.18
CA PRO A 38 10.69 -11.64 3.11
C PRO A 38 11.37 -10.58 2.23
N ASP A 39 11.02 -10.57 0.96
CA ASP A 39 11.49 -9.54 0.03
C ASP A 39 10.70 -8.24 0.28
N TRP A 40 11.17 -7.44 1.25
CA TRP A 40 10.50 -6.21 1.66
C TRP A 40 10.30 -5.20 0.53
N PRO A 41 11.30 -4.96 -0.35
CA PRO A 41 11.06 -4.06 -1.48
C PRO A 41 9.95 -4.53 -2.40
N PHE A 42 9.87 -5.81 -2.70
CA PHE A 42 8.81 -6.39 -3.52
C PHE A 42 7.45 -6.24 -2.85
N ILE A 43 7.36 -6.59 -1.56
CA ILE A 43 6.13 -6.52 -0.78
C ILE A 43 5.66 -5.05 -0.70
N PHE A 44 6.55 -4.14 -0.33
CA PHE A 44 6.23 -2.71 -0.25
C PHE A 44 5.73 -2.19 -1.59
N HIS A 45 6.45 -2.48 -2.68
CA HIS A 45 6.07 -2.04 -4.02
C HIS A 45 4.62 -2.43 -4.35
N LYS A 46 4.31 -3.71 -4.21
CA LYS A 46 2.98 -4.21 -4.59
C LYS A 46 1.87 -3.70 -3.66
N VAL A 47 2.12 -3.69 -2.38
CA VAL A 47 1.13 -3.27 -1.38
C VAL A 47 0.89 -1.76 -1.44
N TYR A 48 1.96 -0.97 -1.53
CA TYR A 48 1.86 0.49 -1.61
C TYR A 48 1.10 0.95 -2.87
N LEU A 49 1.48 0.42 -4.04
CA LEU A 49 0.80 0.79 -5.28
C LEU A 49 -0.66 0.37 -5.27
N HIS A 50 -0.98 -0.76 -4.66
CA HIS A 50 -2.38 -1.18 -4.53
C HIS A 50 -3.19 -0.21 -3.66
N ALA A 51 -2.62 0.23 -2.54
CA ALA A 51 -3.26 1.23 -1.68
C ALA A 51 -3.50 2.54 -2.44
N CYS A 52 -2.52 2.99 -3.22
CA CYS A 52 -2.64 4.19 -4.04
C CYS A 52 -3.70 4.03 -5.14
N LEU A 53 -3.71 2.88 -5.81
CA LEU A 53 -4.68 2.58 -6.86
C LEU A 53 -6.11 2.60 -6.32
N LYS A 54 -6.32 2.11 -5.10
CA LYS A 54 -7.63 2.08 -4.45
C LYS A 54 -7.98 3.39 -3.72
N GLY A 55 -7.11 4.39 -3.77
CA GLY A 55 -7.35 5.69 -3.13
C GLY A 55 -7.32 5.65 -1.61
N LYS A 56 -6.61 4.70 -1.03
CA LYS A 56 -6.53 4.53 0.43
C LYS A 56 -5.37 5.37 1.00
N HIS A 57 -5.58 6.67 1.14
CA HIS A 57 -4.58 7.63 1.59
C HIS A 57 -3.96 7.27 2.95
N GLU A 58 -4.79 6.91 3.91
CA GLU A 58 -4.34 6.59 5.26
C GLU A 58 -3.40 5.37 5.26
N ILE A 59 -3.77 4.35 4.48
CA ILE A 59 -2.96 3.14 4.36
C ILE A 59 -1.64 3.44 3.65
N ALA A 60 -1.69 4.17 2.54
CA ALA A 60 -0.49 4.58 1.80
C ALA A 60 0.45 5.40 2.67
N HIS A 61 -0.09 6.34 3.45
CA HIS A 61 0.68 7.14 4.39
C HIS A 61 1.35 6.28 5.46
N TRP A 62 0.60 5.35 6.05
CA TRP A 62 1.17 4.44 7.07
C TRP A 62 2.31 3.61 6.50
N LEU A 63 2.17 3.08 5.29
CA LEU A 63 3.22 2.29 4.64
C LEU A 63 4.51 3.10 4.46
N THR A 64 4.39 4.37 4.07
CA THR A 64 5.56 5.22 3.86
C THR A 64 6.19 5.68 5.17
N THR A 65 5.41 5.87 6.22
CA THR A 65 5.92 6.37 7.51
C THR A 65 6.41 5.26 8.44
N ALA A 66 5.84 4.06 8.33
CA ALA A 66 6.17 2.95 9.23
C ALA A 66 7.02 1.87 8.57
N MET A 67 6.69 1.46 7.35
CA MET A 67 7.37 0.35 6.69
C MET A 67 8.65 0.78 5.95
N TYR A 68 8.58 1.88 5.19
CA TYR A 68 9.70 2.34 4.39
C TYR A 68 10.95 2.65 5.23
N PRO A 69 10.86 3.35 6.40
CA PRO A 69 12.05 3.64 7.21
C PRO A 69 12.75 2.41 7.78
N LEU A 70 12.07 1.27 7.83
CA LEU A 70 12.66 0.02 8.33
C LEU A 70 13.53 -0.69 7.30
N MET A 71 13.47 -0.25 6.04
CA MET A 71 14.30 -0.81 4.98
C MET A 71 15.69 -0.21 5.00
N ASP A 72 16.68 -0.96 4.48
CA ASP A 72 18.03 -0.43 4.39
C ASP A 72 18.14 0.65 3.29
N PRO A 73 19.21 1.48 3.30
CA PRO A 73 19.33 2.58 2.36
C PRO A 73 19.30 2.20 0.88
N ILE A 74 19.83 1.02 0.53
CA ILE A 74 19.83 0.54 -0.85
C ILE A 74 18.40 0.24 -1.29
N GLN A 75 17.63 -0.43 -0.45
CA GLN A 75 16.24 -0.73 -0.70
C GLN A 75 15.41 0.55 -0.81
N GLN A 76 15.66 1.53 0.04
CA GLN A 76 14.97 2.82 0.00
C GLN A 76 15.22 3.55 -1.32
N ILE A 77 16.45 3.54 -1.80
CA ILE A 77 16.80 4.18 -3.09
C ILE A 77 16.05 3.51 -4.24
N ALA A 78 15.98 2.18 -4.24
CA ALA A 78 15.28 1.42 -5.28
C ALA A 78 13.78 1.74 -5.33
N LEU A 79 13.19 2.16 -4.21
CA LEU A 79 11.76 2.43 -4.10
C LEU A 79 11.37 3.90 -4.33
N ARG A 80 12.32 4.81 -4.52
CA ARG A 80 12.03 6.25 -4.68
C ARG A 80 11.06 6.56 -5.81
N GLN A 81 11.25 5.92 -6.96
CA GLN A 81 10.38 6.16 -8.12
C GLN A 81 8.95 5.72 -7.87
N ILE A 82 8.76 4.74 -7.00
CA ILE A 82 7.44 4.21 -6.67
C ILE A 82 6.59 5.25 -5.96
N PHE A 83 7.19 6.12 -5.16
CA PHE A 83 6.47 7.20 -4.49
C PHE A 83 5.86 8.19 -5.47
N SER A 84 6.60 8.60 -6.49
CA SER A 84 6.07 9.49 -7.52
C SER A 84 4.92 8.84 -8.28
N TYR A 85 5.07 7.58 -8.66
CA TYR A 85 4.02 6.83 -9.34
C TYR A 85 2.79 6.65 -8.45
N GLY A 86 3.00 6.33 -7.17
CA GLY A 86 1.93 6.19 -6.20
C GLY A 86 1.13 7.48 -6.02
N ARG A 87 1.79 8.63 -5.98
CA ARG A 87 1.10 9.94 -5.91
C ARG A 87 0.22 10.17 -7.13
N LEU A 88 0.68 9.79 -8.31
CA LEU A 88 -0.13 9.89 -9.53
C LEU A 88 -1.37 9.02 -9.44
N LEU A 89 -1.22 7.79 -8.94
CA LEU A 89 -2.36 6.88 -8.76
C LEU A 89 -3.38 7.43 -7.75
N LEU A 90 -2.91 7.97 -6.63
CA LEU A 90 -3.78 8.60 -5.63
C LEU A 90 -4.54 9.79 -6.22
N SER A 91 -3.86 10.64 -6.98
CA SER A 91 -4.48 11.77 -7.64
C SER A 91 -5.56 11.33 -8.63
N LYS A 92 -5.30 10.30 -9.41
CA LYS A 92 -6.29 9.74 -10.35
C LYS A 92 -7.49 9.15 -9.62
N ALA A 93 -7.25 8.43 -8.52
CA ALA A 93 -8.31 7.85 -7.71
C ALA A 93 -9.21 8.94 -7.13
N ASP A 94 -8.63 10.05 -6.64
CA ASP A 94 -9.37 11.18 -6.09
C ASP A 94 -10.22 11.86 -7.16
N LYS A 95 -9.66 12.07 -8.35
CA LYS A 95 -10.39 12.68 -9.47
C LYS A 95 -11.55 11.79 -9.90
N LEU A 96 -11.34 10.49 -9.95
CA LEU A 96 -12.40 9.55 -10.31
C LEU A 96 -13.52 9.54 -9.25
N ALA A 97 -13.16 9.57 -7.97
CA ALA A 97 -14.13 9.61 -6.88
C ALA A 97 -14.97 10.91 -6.95
N GLU A 98 -14.33 12.04 -7.22
CA GLU A 98 -15.02 13.33 -7.37
C GLU A 98 -15.95 13.31 -8.58
N LEU A 99 -15.50 12.75 -9.70
CA LEU A 99 -16.36 12.63 -10.90
C LEU A 99 -17.58 11.77 -10.60
N LYS A 100 -17.42 10.64 -9.96
CA LYS A 100 -18.53 9.75 -9.59
C LYS A 100 -19.52 10.47 -8.65
N LYS A 101 -19.01 11.25 -7.71
CA LYS A 101 -19.85 12.04 -6.80
C LYS A 101 -20.67 13.05 -7.57
N GLN A 102 -20.07 13.80 -8.49
CA GLN A 102 -20.76 14.78 -9.33
C GLN A 102 -21.84 14.12 -10.19
N MET A 103 -21.54 12.96 -10.76
CA MET A 103 -22.51 12.22 -11.58
C MET A 103 -23.71 11.76 -10.75
N ARG A 104 -23.50 11.33 -9.51
CA ARG A 104 -24.59 10.96 -8.60
C ARG A 104 -25.45 12.16 -8.25
N GLU A 105 -24.85 13.31 -7.98
CA GLU A 105 -25.56 14.56 -7.66
C GLU A 105 -26.40 15.03 -8.82
N ARG A 106 -25.97 14.76 -10.06
CA ARG A 106 -26.72 15.10 -11.27
C ARG A 106 -27.73 14.04 -11.68
N GLY A 107 -27.76 12.91 -11.00
CA GLY A 107 -28.66 11.81 -11.33
C GLY A 107 -28.24 10.97 -12.53
N GLU A 108 -26.96 11.02 -12.91
CA GLU A 108 -26.42 10.28 -14.06
C GLU A 108 -26.02 8.84 -13.74
N LEU A 109 -25.93 8.53 -12.45
CA LEU A 109 -25.57 7.19 -11.97
C LEU A 109 -26.75 6.58 -11.22
#